data_6a2b30e8d17502d7f06170b611db6f87
#
_entry.id   6a2b30e8d17502d7f06170b611db6f87
#
_cell.length_a   1.000
_cell.length_b   1.000
_cell.length_c   1.000
_cell.angle_alpha   90.00
_cell.angle_beta   90.00
_cell.angle_gamma   90.00
#
_symmetry.space_group_name_H-M   'P 1'
#
loop_
_entity.id
_entity.type
_entity.pdbx_description
1 polymer ?
#
loop_
_entity_poly.entity_id
_entity_poly.type
_entity_poly.pdbx_seq_one_letter_code
_entity_poly.pdbx_strand_id
1 'polypeptide(L)'
;MKKILHLISQDKFSGAENVAVQIINNMDKENYESVYCAPIGDNKKQLENRNVRYLKLDKFDYFNVKKAVKKFKPDVIHAHDIKASIIASLFYKKSKIISHIHGNHENMRKFTLKTFLYNLTTKKYDKIIWVSDSAKDSYYFNKNIQGDKSIVLYNTISSEDILKKANEDKNDYKFDVIYLGRLAYPKDPLRLIEIINIMKQKYHNIKVAIVGDGQDRKIVEEKIRELGLEENIVLFGNMLNPYKVLKSSKVMILTSIYEGTPMCALEAIACNVPVVSTRVDGLIKIIKQGELGYLSNDNEELAEKIVYILENEKERKRLSKNIEKANKYINNMEKYIMTISEIYS
;
A
#
# COMPACT_ATOMS: atom_id res chain seq x y z
N MET A 1 16.76 -9.25 23.81
CA MET A 1 15.98 -9.24 22.53
C MET A 1 14.56 -8.81 22.85
N LYS A 2 14.12 -7.67 22.27
CA LYS A 2 12.79 -7.09 22.50
C LYS A 2 11.75 -7.84 21.64
N LYS A 3 10.61 -8.22 22.23
CA LYS A 3 9.57 -9.02 21.57
C LYS A 3 8.47 -8.13 21.00
N ILE A 4 8.26 -8.19 19.70
CA ILE A 4 7.28 -7.36 18.97
C ILE A 4 6.16 -8.24 18.43
N LEU A 5 4.91 -7.94 18.80
CA LEU A 5 3.72 -8.57 18.27
C LEU A 5 3.06 -7.64 17.26
N HIS A 6 3.15 -7.94 15.96
CA HIS A 6 2.42 -7.21 14.93
C HIS A 6 0.99 -7.75 14.86
N LEU A 7 0.04 -6.98 15.36
CA LEU A 7 -1.37 -7.38 15.50
C LEU A 7 -2.21 -6.81 14.37
N ILE A 8 -2.86 -7.69 13.60
CA ILE A 8 -3.71 -7.35 12.44
C ILE A 8 -5.08 -8.00 12.63
N SER A 9 -6.17 -7.24 12.36
CA SER A 9 -7.52 -7.73 12.62
C SER A 9 -8.13 -8.52 11.46
N GLN A 10 -7.50 -8.53 10.28
CA GLN A 10 -8.01 -9.14 9.05
C GLN A 10 -7.23 -10.41 8.66
N ASP A 11 -7.89 -11.28 7.90
CA ASP A 11 -7.37 -12.53 7.36
C ASP A 11 -6.88 -12.43 5.91
N LYS A 12 -7.12 -11.27 5.26
CA LYS A 12 -6.69 -10.97 3.87
C LYS A 12 -5.33 -10.30 3.86
N PHE A 13 -4.60 -10.48 2.75
CA PHE A 13 -3.30 -9.82 2.55
C PHE A 13 -3.44 -8.62 1.62
N SER A 14 -3.11 -7.44 2.11
CA SER A 14 -3.23 -6.17 1.39
C SER A 14 -2.05 -5.23 1.71
N GLY A 15 -2.19 -3.94 1.49
CA GLY A 15 -1.12 -2.96 1.73
C GLY A 15 -0.64 -2.90 3.18
N ALA A 16 -1.57 -2.90 4.15
CA ALA A 16 -1.22 -2.85 5.57
C ALA A 16 -0.44 -4.08 6.03
N GLU A 17 -0.87 -5.26 5.62
CA GLU A 17 -0.22 -6.53 5.89
C GLU A 17 1.17 -6.58 5.25
N ASN A 18 1.31 -6.05 4.04
CA ASN A 18 2.61 -5.95 3.38
C ASN A 18 3.58 -5.04 4.16
N VAL A 19 3.11 -3.91 4.67
CA VAL A 19 3.93 -3.03 5.53
C VAL A 19 4.37 -3.73 6.80
N ALA A 20 3.46 -4.45 7.49
CA ALA A 20 3.81 -5.22 8.68
C ALA A 20 4.90 -6.26 8.39
N VAL A 21 4.78 -7.00 7.28
CA VAL A 21 5.78 -7.97 6.84
C VAL A 21 7.12 -7.32 6.50
N GLN A 22 7.10 -6.16 5.84
CA GLN A 22 8.34 -5.42 5.55
C GLN A 22 9.04 -4.97 6.83
N ILE A 23 8.30 -4.46 7.82
CA ILE A 23 8.88 -4.12 9.13
C ILE A 23 9.53 -5.38 9.74
N ILE A 24 8.79 -6.50 9.85
CA ILE A 24 9.29 -7.75 10.43
C ILE A 24 10.58 -8.22 9.76
N ASN A 25 10.62 -8.17 8.42
CA ASN A 25 11.75 -8.72 7.66
C ASN A 25 12.99 -7.83 7.68
N ASN A 26 12.82 -6.51 7.86
CA ASN A 26 13.92 -5.55 7.85
C ASN A 26 14.37 -5.11 9.27
N MET A 27 13.65 -5.53 10.34
CA MET A 27 14.14 -5.31 11.71
C MET A 27 15.35 -6.17 12.00
N ASP A 28 16.26 -5.61 12.77
CA ASP A 28 17.45 -6.31 13.28
C ASP A 28 17.04 -7.52 14.14
N LYS A 29 17.35 -8.72 13.66
CA LYS A 29 16.97 -9.99 14.29
C LYS A 29 17.78 -10.33 15.55
N GLU A 30 18.90 -9.65 15.80
CA GLU A 30 19.67 -9.80 17.04
C GLU A 30 18.99 -9.05 18.19
N ASN A 31 18.40 -7.89 17.89
CA ASN A 31 17.76 -7.04 18.88
C ASN A 31 16.25 -7.26 19.01
N TYR A 32 15.57 -7.75 17.96
CA TYR A 32 14.12 -7.87 17.91
C TYR A 32 13.64 -9.27 17.51
N GLU A 33 12.74 -9.85 18.32
CA GLU A 33 11.96 -11.04 17.98
C GLU A 33 10.55 -10.59 17.56
N SER A 34 10.27 -10.60 16.25
CA SER A 34 8.99 -10.16 15.71
C SER A 34 8.11 -11.32 15.27
N VAL A 35 6.79 -11.23 15.53
CA VAL A 35 5.79 -12.19 15.05
C VAL A 35 4.60 -11.46 14.46
N TYR A 36 4.05 -12.02 13.38
CA TYR A 36 2.79 -11.58 12.77
C TYR A 36 1.63 -12.32 13.45
N CYS A 37 0.62 -11.60 13.94
CA CYS A 37 -0.52 -12.16 14.67
C CYS A 37 -1.84 -11.71 14.03
N ALA A 38 -2.59 -12.65 13.45
CA ALA A 38 -3.85 -12.39 12.77
C ALA A 38 -4.73 -13.65 12.70
N PRO A 39 -6.03 -13.54 12.30
CA PRO A 39 -6.86 -14.69 11.98
C PRO A 39 -6.31 -15.51 10.81
N ILE A 40 -6.65 -16.79 10.77
CA ILE A 40 -6.29 -17.69 9.66
C ILE A 40 -7.11 -17.32 8.43
N GLY A 41 -6.44 -17.17 7.28
CA GLY A 41 -7.08 -16.87 6.00
C GLY A 41 -6.06 -16.84 4.86
N ASP A 42 -6.33 -16.04 3.84
CA ASP A 42 -5.50 -15.89 2.63
C ASP A 42 -4.07 -15.40 2.91
N ASN A 43 -3.87 -14.76 4.08
CA ASN A 43 -2.57 -14.28 4.53
C ASN A 43 -1.55 -15.40 4.78
N LYS A 44 -1.98 -16.64 5.09
CA LYS A 44 -1.09 -17.74 5.47
C LYS A 44 -0.03 -18.04 4.39
N LYS A 45 -0.45 -18.27 3.14
CA LYS A 45 0.45 -18.57 2.02
C LYS A 45 1.44 -17.42 1.76
N GLN A 46 0.99 -16.18 1.88
CA GLN A 46 1.83 -14.99 1.69
C GLN A 46 2.90 -14.86 2.78
N LEU A 47 2.57 -15.21 4.02
CA LEU A 47 3.50 -15.17 5.16
C LEU A 47 4.54 -16.29 5.07
N GLU A 48 4.11 -17.51 4.70
CA GLU A 48 5.00 -18.66 4.49
C GLU A 48 6.03 -18.38 3.39
N ASN A 49 5.60 -17.83 2.25
CA ASN A 49 6.49 -17.45 1.14
C ASN A 49 7.49 -16.33 1.50
N ARG A 50 7.28 -15.61 2.59
CA ARG A 50 8.13 -14.50 3.05
C ARG A 50 8.88 -14.81 4.34
N ASN A 51 8.86 -16.08 4.78
CA ASN A 51 9.52 -16.56 6.00
C ASN A 51 9.15 -15.78 7.26
N VAL A 52 7.88 -15.35 7.38
CA VAL A 52 7.38 -14.59 8.53
C VAL A 52 6.79 -15.54 9.57
N ARG A 53 7.28 -15.46 10.79
CA ARG A 53 6.72 -16.24 11.92
C ARG A 53 5.28 -15.80 12.19
N TYR A 54 4.33 -16.72 12.05
CA TYR A 54 2.90 -16.47 12.16
C TYR A 54 2.30 -17.05 13.43
N LEU A 55 1.77 -16.20 14.28
CA LEU A 55 0.98 -16.55 15.45
C LEU A 55 -0.52 -16.48 15.10
N LYS A 56 -1.09 -17.63 14.82
CA LYS A 56 -2.46 -17.76 14.31
C LYS A 56 -3.50 -17.50 15.40
N LEU A 57 -4.56 -16.77 15.03
CA LEU A 57 -5.78 -16.63 15.83
C LEU A 57 -6.92 -17.39 15.14
N ASP A 58 -7.74 -18.11 15.90
CA ASP A 58 -8.95 -18.74 15.35
C ASP A 58 -9.97 -17.67 14.92
N LYS A 59 -10.08 -16.62 15.73
CA LYS A 59 -10.94 -15.47 15.50
C LYS A 59 -10.31 -14.20 16.07
N PHE A 60 -10.56 -13.04 15.46
CA PHE A 60 -10.11 -11.78 15.99
C PHE A 60 -11.06 -11.24 17.07
N ASP A 61 -10.80 -11.60 18.30
CA ASP A 61 -11.48 -11.14 19.51
C ASP A 61 -10.48 -11.01 20.69
N TYR A 62 -10.97 -10.41 21.79
CA TYR A 62 -10.16 -10.20 22.99
C TYR A 62 -9.57 -11.50 23.57
N PHE A 63 -10.34 -12.59 23.60
CA PHE A 63 -9.90 -13.82 24.25
C PHE A 63 -8.76 -14.50 23.48
N ASN A 64 -8.87 -14.57 22.15
CA ASN A 64 -7.83 -15.14 21.30
C ASN A 64 -6.58 -14.27 21.30
N VAL A 65 -6.71 -12.93 21.22
CA VAL A 65 -5.57 -12.02 21.34
C VAL A 65 -4.91 -12.13 22.72
N LYS A 66 -5.69 -12.25 23.79
CA LYS A 66 -5.17 -12.46 25.16
C LYS A 66 -4.37 -13.77 25.27
N LYS A 67 -4.82 -14.86 24.64
CA LYS A 67 -4.06 -16.13 24.58
C LYS A 67 -2.72 -15.92 23.85
N ALA A 68 -2.73 -15.23 22.71
CA ALA A 68 -1.54 -14.91 21.93
C ALA A 68 -0.54 -14.06 22.73
N VAL A 69 -1.01 -12.98 23.37
CA VAL A 69 -0.20 -12.10 24.23
C VAL A 69 0.39 -12.88 25.43
N LYS A 70 -0.40 -13.74 26.08
CA LYS A 70 0.11 -14.60 27.18
C LYS A 70 1.19 -15.56 26.71
N LYS A 71 1.03 -16.16 25.51
CA LYS A 71 1.98 -17.12 24.95
C LYS A 71 3.28 -16.44 24.52
N PHE A 72 3.21 -15.33 23.82
CA PHE A 72 4.36 -14.65 23.24
C PHE A 72 5.04 -13.69 24.21
N LYS A 73 4.28 -13.07 25.14
CA LYS A 73 4.72 -12.07 26.13
C LYS A 73 5.46 -10.91 25.46
N PRO A 74 4.79 -10.14 24.58
CA PRO A 74 5.41 -9.06 23.83
C PRO A 74 5.77 -7.86 24.73
N ASP A 75 6.92 -7.26 24.48
CA ASP A 75 7.30 -5.94 25.03
C ASP A 75 6.54 -4.82 24.32
N VAL A 76 6.31 -4.99 23.01
CA VAL A 76 5.57 -4.05 22.17
C VAL A 76 4.46 -4.79 21.41
N ILE A 77 3.26 -4.20 21.39
CA ILE A 77 2.17 -4.60 20.48
C ILE A 77 2.03 -3.50 19.42
N HIS A 78 2.43 -3.79 18.20
CA HIS A 78 2.27 -2.91 17.05
C HIS A 78 0.99 -3.31 16.30
N ALA A 79 -0.07 -2.54 16.51
CA ALA A 79 -1.38 -2.79 15.93
C ALA A 79 -1.53 -2.04 14.59
N HIS A 80 -1.91 -2.74 13.52
CA HIS A 80 -1.91 -2.24 12.15
C HIS A 80 -3.29 -1.81 11.62
N ASP A 81 -4.27 -1.68 12.46
CA ASP A 81 -5.59 -1.13 12.14
C ASP A 81 -6.32 -0.66 13.40
N ILE A 82 -7.44 0.06 13.23
CA ILE A 82 -8.22 0.60 14.35
C ILE A 82 -8.73 -0.50 15.28
N LYS A 83 -9.25 -1.62 14.73
CA LYS A 83 -9.81 -2.70 15.55
C LYS A 83 -8.71 -3.40 16.35
N ALA A 84 -7.58 -3.63 15.72
CA ALA A 84 -6.38 -4.16 16.39
C ALA A 84 -5.88 -3.21 17.48
N SER A 85 -5.83 -1.90 17.21
CA SER A 85 -5.41 -0.88 18.17
C SER A 85 -6.33 -0.81 19.40
N ILE A 86 -7.65 -0.86 19.20
CA ILE A 86 -8.61 -0.86 20.32
C ILE A 86 -8.38 -2.08 21.22
N ILE A 87 -8.23 -3.29 20.64
CA ILE A 87 -7.95 -4.50 21.44
C ILE A 87 -6.58 -4.44 22.08
N ALA A 88 -5.55 -3.99 21.36
CA ALA A 88 -4.19 -3.81 21.90
C ALA A 88 -4.17 -2.90 23.14
N SER A 89 -4.99 -1.84 23.14
CA SER A 89 -5.08 -0.89 24.26
C SER A 89 -5.42 -1.53 25.61
N LEU A 90 -6.00 -2.74 25.61
CA LEU A 90 -6.33 -3.47 26.84
C LEU A 90 -5.09 -4.07 27.53
N PHE A 91 -3.94 -4.07 26.85
CA PHE A 91 -2.68 -4.59 27.33
C PHE A 91 -1.65 -3.51 27.69
N TYR A 92 -2.01 -2.22 27.65
CA TYR A 92 -1.13 -1.05 27.83
C TYR A 92 -0.29 -1.05 29.13
N LYS A 93 -0.75 -1.75 30.18
CA LYS A 93 0.01 -1.91 31.45
C LYS A 93 1.12 -2.97 31.37
N LYS A 94 1.16 -3.77 30.30
CA LYS A 94 2.07 -4.92 30.16
C LYS A 94 2.98 -4.82 28.95
N SER A 95 2.59 -4.05 27.94
CA SER A 95 3.30 -3.87 26.68
C SER A 95 3.14 -2.44 26.22
N LYS A 96 4.16 -1.90 25.58
CA LYS A 96 4.10 -0.64 24.82
C LYS A 96 3.13 -0.81 23.65
N ILE A 97 2.22 0.12 23.43
CA ILE A 97 1.19 0.00 22.40
C ILE A 97 1.43 1.03 21.30
N ILE A 98 1.68 0.53 20.10
CA ILE A 98 1.81 1.34 18.89
C ILE A 98 0.60 1.11 18.03
N SER A 99 -0.09 2.19 17.65
CA SER A 99 -1.21 2.16 16.72
C SER A 99 -0.75 2.68 15.37
N HIS A 100 -0.80 1.85 14.33
CA HIS A 100 -0.39 2.19 12.97
C HIS A 100 -1.60 2.17 12.03
N ILE A 101 -1.98 3.33 11.50
CA ILE A 101 -3.17 3.51 10.69
C ILE A 101 -2.77 3.62 9.21
N HIS A 102 -3.13 2.58 8.44
CA HIS A 102 -2.69 2.37 7.06
C HIS A 102 -3.63 2.94 5.99
N GLY A 103 -4.70 3.60 6.37
CA GLY A 103 -5.65 4.08 5.38
C GLY A 103 -6.42 5.30 5.84
N ASN A 104 -7.00 5.95 4.85
CA ASN A 104 -7.84 7.13 4.96
C ASN A 104 -9.30 6.73 4.63
N HIS A 105 -9.82 5.70 5.30
CA HIS A 105 -11.14 5.16 5.02
C HIS A 105 -12.26 6.15 5.37
N GLU A 106 -13.30 6.19 4.54
CA GLU A 106 -14.45 7.08 4.72
C GLU A 106 -15.08 7.00 6.13
N ASN A 107 -15.13 5.79 6.72
CA ASN A 107 -15.61 5.57 8.08
C ASN A 107 -14.74 6.22 9.17
N MET A 108 -13.52 6.64 8.86
CA MET A 108 -12.67 7.37 9.81
C MET A 108 -12.95 8.88 9.81
N ARG A 109 -13.55 9.38 8.74
CA ARG A 109 -13.90 10.80 8.55
C ARG A 109 -15.21 11.19 9.23
N LYS A 110 -15.96 10.20 9.73
CA LYS A 110 -17.29 10.38 10.33
C LYS A 110 -17.30 9.90 11.78
N PHE A 111 -18.24 10.43 12.56
CA PHE A 111 -18.56 9.84 13.87
C PHE A 111 -19.15 8.45 13.67
N THR A 112 -18.47 7.45 14.22
CA THR A 112 -18.91 6.07 14.29
C THR A 112 -18.57 5.52 15.68
N LEU A 113 -19.26 4.46 16.12
CA LEU A 113 -18.88 3.79 17.36
C LEU A 113 -17.40 3.36 17.35
N LYS A 114 -16.89 2.94 16.19
CA LYS A 114 -15.51 2.52 16.03
C LYS A 114 -14.53 3.69 16.22
N THR A 115 -14.79 4.86 15.59
CA THR A 115 -13.95 6.05 15.75
C THR A 115 -14.03 6.62 17.17
N PHE A 116 -15.20 6.57 17.79
CA PHE A 116 -15.39 6.98 19.18
C PHE A 116 -14.61 6.07 20.16
N LEU A 117 -14.72 4.74 20.03
CA LEU A 117 -13.96 3.79 20.85
C LEU A 117 -12.45 3.96 20.64
N TYR A 118 -12.01 4.17 19.40
CA TYR A 118 -10.60 4.43 19.12
C TYR A 118 -10.15 5.72 19.81
N ASN A 119 -10.92 6.81 19.75
CA ASN A 119 -10.61 8.06 20.43
C ASN A 119 -10.45 7.88 21.94
N LEU A 120 -11.33 7.11 22.59
CA LEU A 120 -11.24 6.82 24.03
C LEU A 120 -9.94 6.06 24.38
N THR A 121 -9.42 5.28 23.47
CA THR A 121 -8.23 4.45 23.70
C THR A 121 -6.91 5.16 23.35
N THR A 122 -6.93 6.32 22.68
CA THR A 122 -5.71 7.04 22.24
C THR A 122 -4.77 7.38 23.41
N LYS A 123 -5.31 7.65 24.60
CA LYS A 123 -4.52 7.92 25.81
C LYS A 123 -3.64 6.75 26.24
N LYS A 124 -3.97 5.53 25.84
CA LYS A 124 -3.28 4.28 26.16
C LYS A 124 -2.22 3.89 25.14
N TYR A 125 -2.15 4.59 24.01
CA TYR A 125 -1.11 4.36 23.01
C TYR A 125 0.15 5.16 23.38
N ASP A 126 1.30 4.54 23.24
CA ASP A 126 2.59 5.18 23.37
C ASP A 126 2.90 6.00 22.12
N LYS A 127 2.52 5.50 20.93
CA LYS A 127 2.64 6.21 19.67
C LYS A 127 1.51 5.85 18.71
N ILE A 128 1.08 6.85 17.92
CA ILE A 128 0.16 6.67 16.80
C ILE A 128 0.91 7.03 15.51
N ILE A 129 1.03 6.08 14.60
CA ILE A 129 1.66 6.25 13.29
C ILE A 129 0.56 6.37 12.24
N TRP A 130 0.62 7.42 11.44
CA TRP A 130 -0.26 7.66 10.29
C TRP A 130 0.57 7.53 9.01
N VAL A 131 0.09 6.75 8.04
CA VAL A 131 0.81 6.55 6.77
C VAL A 131 0.79 7.76 5.83
N SER A 132 0.01 8.79 6.14
CA SER A 132 -0.03 10.04 5.38
C SER A 132 -0.62 11.17 6.24
N ASP A 133 -0.36 12.43 5.84
CA ASP A 133 -1.01 13.58 6.48
C ASP A 133 -2.53 13.50 6.35
N SER A 134 -3.04 13.11 5.18
CA SER A 134 -4.48 12.98 4.97
C SER A 134 -5.13 11.92 5.87
N ALA A 135 -4.42 10.81 6.15
CA ALA A 135 -4.91 9.81 7.09
C ALA A 135 -5.04 10.38 8.51
N LYS A 136 -4.12 11.25 8.91
CA LYS A 136 -4.15 11.97 10.18
C LYS A 136 -5.24 13.04 10.20
N ASP A 137 -5.22 13.95 9.20
CA ASP A 137 -6.05 15.16 9.20
C ASP A 137 -7.53 14.84 8.97
N SER A 138 -7.84 13.80 8.21
CA SER A 138 -9.21 13.34 7.96
C SER A 138 -9.83 12.55 9.10
N TYR A 139 -9.06 12.12 10.10
CA TYR A 139 -9.62 11.40 11.23
C TYR A 139 -10.56 12.31 12.04
N TYR A 140 -11.81 11.87 12.26
CA TYR A 140 -12.88 12.68 12.88
C TYR A 140 -12.48 13.34 14.21
N PHE A 141 -11.70 12.65 15.04
CA PHE A 141 -11.22 13.13 16.33
C PHE A 141 -9.73 13.53 16.31
N ASN A 142 -9.17 13.93 15.17
CA ASN A 142 -7.74 14.22 15.06
C ASN A 142 -7.25 15.28 16.05
N LYS A 143 -8.07 16.30 16.34
CA LYS A 143 -7.79 17.36 17.30
C LYS A 143 -7.66 16.89 18.76
N ASN A 144 -8.20 15.71 19.07
CA ASN A 144 -8.11 15.12 20.41
C ASN A 144 -6.81 14.34 20.64
N ILE A 145 -6.02 14.15 19.60
CA ILE A 145 -4.76 13.38 19.68
C ILE A 145 -3.64 14.34 20.10
N GLN A 146 -2.94 13.99 21.18
CA GLN A 146 -1.77 14.73 21.65
C GLN A 146 -0.67 14.70 20.58
N GLY A 147 -0.07 15.86 20.30
CA GLY A 147 0.89 16.03 19.20
C GLY A 147 2.15 15.17 19.34
N ASP A 148 2.66 15.00 20.56
CA ASP A 148 3.83 14.20 20.89
C ASP A 148 3.61 12.69 20.69
N LYS A 149 2.35 12.23 20.76
CA LYS A 149 1.97 10.84 20.50
C LYS A 149 1.75 10.52 19.03
N SER A 150 1.70 11.50 18.16
CA SER A 150 1.29 11.36 16.77
C SER A 150 2.43 11.67 15.82
N ILE A 151 2.70 10.75 14.91
CA ILE A 151 3.71 10.92 13.85
C ILE A 151 3.11 10.53 12.50
N VAL A 152 3.46 11.25 11.45
CA VAL A 152 3.22 10.82 10.07
C VAL A 152 4.48 10.13 9.56
N LEU A 153 4.36 8.86 9.20
CA LEU A 153 5.42 8.05 8.63
C LEU A 153 4.90 7.39 7.35
N TYR A 154 5.27 7.96 6.20
CA TYR A 154 4.87 7.42 4.90
C TYR A 154 5.43 6.02 4.73
N ASN A 155 4.64 5.13 4.08
CA ASN A 155 5.13 3.80 3.73
C ASN A 155 6.37 3.91 2.83
N THR A 156 7.21 2.91 2.90
CA THR A 156 8.38 2.74 2.05
C THR A 156 8.51 1.28 1.64
N ILE A 157 9.38 0.99 0.70
CA ILE A 157 9.69 -0.37 0.26
C ILE A 157 11.21 -0.53 0.06
N SER A 158 11.67 -1.77 0.05
CA SER A 158 13.03 -2.10 -0.39
C SER A 158 13.08 -2.12 -1.91
N SER A 159 13.67 -1.10 -2.52
CA SER A 159 13.89 -1.05 -3.97
C SER A 159 14.77 -2.20 -4.45
N GLU A 160 15.75 -2.62 -3.66
CA GLU A 160 16.64 -3.73 -3.96
C GLU A 160 15.85 -5.05 -4.08
N ASP A 161 14.96 -5.34 -3.10
CA ASP A 161 14.12 -6.54 -3.13
C ASP A 161 13.17 -6.55 -4.34
N ILE A 162 12.59 -5.41 -4.68
CA ILE A 162 11.72 -5.26 -5.85
C ILE A 162 12.48 -5.55 -7.14
N LEU A 163 13.66 -4.96 -7.31
CA LEU A 163 14.49 -5.16 -8.50
C LEU A 163 15.04 -6.58 -8.59
N LYS A 164 15.42 -7.19 -7.46
CA LYS A 164 15.81 -8.60 -7.40
C LYS A 164 14.69 -9.51 -7.90
N LYS A 165 13.48 -9.35 -7.36
CA LYS A 165 12.30 -10.12 -7.79
C LYS A 165 11.94 -9.87 -9.25
N ALA A 166 12.06 -8.64 -9.76
CA ALA A 166 11.84 -8.36 -11.16
C ALA A 166 12.84 -9.12 -12.07
N ASN A 167 14.06 -9.35 -11.61
CA ASN A 167 15.09 -10.08 -12.37
C ASN A 167 14.96 -11.61 -12.27
N GLU A 168 14.21 -12.14 -11.29
CA GLU A 168 13.91 -13.58 -11.15
C GLU A 168 12.97 -14.07 -12.25
N ASP A 169 12.03 -13.24 -12.71
CA ASP A 169 11.14 -13.55 -13.83
C ASP A 169 11.88 -13.38 -15.17
N LYS A 170 11.96 -14.43 -15.97
CA LYS A 170 12.68 -14.49 -17.26
C LYS A 170 11.79 -14.20 -18.46
N ASN A 171 10.48 -14.00 -18.25
CA ASN A 171 9.56 -13.69 -19.35
C ASN A 171 9.88 -12.30 -19.94
N ASP A 172 9.59 -12.15 -21.22
CA ASP A 172 9.67 -10.85 -21.90
C ASP A 172 8.26 -10.23 -21.99
N TYR A 173 8.10 -9.08 -21.38
CA TYR A 173 6.84 -8.33 -21.39
C TYR A 173 7.04 -7.01 -22.12
N LYS A 174 6.06 -6.64 -22.95
CA LYS A 174 6.07 -5.40 -23.74
C LYS A 174 4.73 -4.71 -23.58
N PHE A 175 4.62 -3.87 -22.56
CA PHE A 175 3.42 -3.07 -22.29
C PHE A 175 3.74 -1.58 -22.32
N ASP A 176 2.82 -0.80 -22.83
CA ASP A 176 2.91 0.66 -22.77
C ASP A 176 2.49 1.15 -21.39
N VAL A 177 1.39 0.61 -20.87
CA VAL A 177 0.78 1.02 -19.61
C VAL A 177 0.60 -0.19 -18.70
N ILE A 178 0.81 -0.01 -17.40
CA ILE A 178 0.44 -0.99 -16.38
C ILE A 178 -0.50 -0.38 -15.35
N TYR A 179 -1.51 -1.14 -14.95
CA TYR A 179 -2.25 -0.97 -13.72
C TYR A 179 -1.91 -2.10 -12.76
N LEU A 180 -1.61 -1.76 -11.49
CA LEU A 180 -1.33 -2.73 -10.45
C LEU A 180 -2.19 -2.44 -9.23
N GLY A 181 -3.22 -3.27 -9.00
CA GLY A 181 -4.14 -3.04 -7.90
C GLY A 181 -5.36 -3.95 -7.92
N ARG A 182 -6.14 -3.93 -6.83
CA ARG A 182 -7.38 -4.69 -6.76
C ARG A 182 -8.42 -4.15 -7.74
N LEU A 183 -9.16 -5.05 -8.39
CA LEU A 183 -10.34 -4.69 -9.18
C LEU A 183 -11.56 -4.57 -8.25
N ALA A 184 -11.56 -3.52 -7.44
CA ALA A 184 -12.62 -3.26 -6.46
C ALA A 184 -12.51 -1.81 -5.93
N TYR A 185 -13.60 -1.30 -5.36
CA TYR A 185 -13.57 -0.06 -4.59
C TYR A 185 -12.46 -0.09 -3.50
N PRO A 186 -11.70 1.00 -3.28
CA PRO A 186 -11.78 2.34 -3.89
C PRO A 186 -10.87 2.53 -5.13
N LYS A 187 -10.40 1.47 -5.78
CA LYS A 187 -9.43 1.54 -6.89
C LYS A 187 -10.04 2.01 -8.22
N ASP A 188 -11.36 2.00 -8.33
CA ASP A 188 -12.15 2.47 -9.49
C ASP A 188 -11.70 1.87 -10.84
N PRO A 189 -11.78 0.53 -10.98
CA PRO A 189 -11.31 -0.14 -12.19
C PRO A 189 -12.16 0.16 -13.44
N LEU A 190 -13.42 0.58 -13.30
CA LEU A 190 -14.22 0.98 -14.46
C LEU A 190 -13.73 2.29 -15.07
N ARG A 191 -13.38 3.26 -14.24
CA ARG A 191 -12.72 4.50 -14.67
C ARG A 191 -11.42 4.21 -15.43
N LEU A 192 -10.64 3.21 -14.99
CA LEU A 192 -9.46 2.77 -15.72
C LEU A 192 -9.78 2.37 -17.14
N ILE A 193 -10.84 1.55 -17.35
CA ILE A 193 -11.23 1.10 -18.69
C ILE A 193 -11.70 2.26 -19.57
N GLU A 194 -12.41 3.24 -19.00
CA GLU A 194 -12.81 4.46 -19.72
C GLU A 194 -11.56 5.25 -20.18
N ILE A 195 -10.57 5.45 -19.32
CA ILE A 195 -9.34 6.15 -19.67
C ILE A 195 -8.57 5.39 -20.75
N ILE A 196 -8.52 4.05 -20.69
CA ILE A 196 -7.87 3.22 -21.73
C ILE A 196 -8.60 3.41 -23.07
N ASN A 197 -9.92 3.48 -23.07
CA ASN A 197 -10.68 3.74 -24.29
C ASN A 197 -10.35 5.10 -24.91
N ILE A 198 -10.22 6.14 -24.10
CA ILE A 198 -9.78 7.47 -24.56
C ILE A 198 -8.35 7.40 -25.14
N MET A 199 -7.44 6.72 -24.46
CA MET A 199 -6.07 6.54 -24.95
C MET A 199 -6.03 5.80 -26.29
N LYS A 200 -6.85 4.76 -26.48
CA LYS A 200 -6.92 4.00 -27.74
C LYS A 200 -7.31 4.88 -28.94
N GLN A 201 -8.16 5.87 -28.74
CA GLN A 201 -8.55 6.80 -29.82
C GLN A 201 -7.36 7.65 -30.32
N LYS A 202 -6.41 7.97 -29.44
CA LYS A 202 -5.21 8.77 -29.72
C LYS A 202 -3.99 7.91 -30.06
N TYR A 203 -3.92 6.69 -29.51
CA TYR A 203 -2.80 5.75 -29.64
C TYR A 203 -3.34 4.33 -29.89
N HIS A 204 -3.70 4.02 -31.14
CA HIS A 204 -4.49 2.83 -31.52
C HIS A 204 -3.88 1.50 -31.06
N ASN A 205 -2.55 1.35 -31.10
CA ASN A 205 -1.85 0.10 -30.79
C ASN A 205 -1.42 -0.01 -29.32
N ILE A 206 -2.04 0.77 -28.41
CA ILE A 206 -1.71 0.73 -27.00
C ILE A 206 -1.83 -0.68 -26.42
N LYS A 207 -0.84 -1.10 -25.63
CA LYS A 207 -0.85 -2.38 -24.89
C LYS A 207 -0.84 -2.11 -23.40
N VAL A 208 -1.85 -2.60 -22.71
CA VAL A 208 -2.07 -2.35 -21.28
C VAL A 208 -2.06 -3.66 -20.51
N ALA A 209 -1.23 -3.73 -19.47
CA ALA A 209 -1.26 -4.80 -18.49
C ALA A 209 -2.13 -4.40 -17.29
N ILE A 210 -3.09 -5.23 -16.92
CA ILE A 210 -3.87 -5.09 -15.69
C ILE A 210 -3.51 -6.26 -14.78
N VAL A 211 -2.81 -5.97 -13.67
CA VAL A 211 -2.37 -6.95 -12.69
C VAL A 211 -3.15 -6.74 -11.40
N GLY A 212 -3.88 -7.76 -11.02
CA GLY A 212 -4.74 -7.79 -9.84
C GLY A 212 -6.08 -8.44 -10.12
N ASP A 213 -6.83 -8.66 -9.07
CA ASP A 213 -8.15 -9.27 -9.09
C ASP A 213 -9.08 -8.59 -8.08
N GLY A 214 -10.37 -8.88 -8.13
CA GLY A 214 -11.33 -8.30 -7.19
C GLY A 214 -12.77 -8.57 -7.57
N GLN A 215 -13.67 -8.08 -6.74
CA GLN A 215 -15.12 -8.29 -6.92
C GLN A 215 -15.67 -7.68 -8.22
N ASP A 216 -15.01 -6.66 -8.77
CA ASP A 216 -15.46 -5.95 -9.97
C ASP A 216 -14.86 -6.55 -11.26
N ARG A 217 -14.08 -7.64 -11.17
CA ARG A 217 -13.43 -8.26 -12.33
C ARG A 217 -14.40 -8.57 -13.47
N LYS A 218 -15.54 -9.19 -13.15
CA LYS A 218 -16.54 -9.56 -14.16
C LYS A 218 -17.07 -8.35 -14.92
N ILE A 219 -17.40 -7.27 -14.20
CA ILE A 219 -17.90 -6.02 -14.78
C ILE A 219 -16.82 -5.35 -15.64
N VAL A 220 -15.56 -5.42 -15.21
CA VAL A 220 -14.40 -4.94 -15.97
C VAL A 220 -14.26 -5.72 -17.29
N GLU A 221 -14.34 -7.05 -17.26
CA GLU A 221 -14.29 -7.90 -18.46
C GLU A 221 -15.45 -7.62 -19.43
N GLU A 222 -16.65 -7.36 -18.91
CA GLU A 222 -17.82 -6.96 -19.70
C GLU A 222 -17.58 -5.60 -20.37
N LYS A 223 -17.04 -4.62 -19.63
CA LYS A 223 -16.73 -3.29 -20.15
C LYS A 223 -15.63 -3.29 -21.21
N ILE A 224 -14.61 -4.13 -21.05
CA ILE A 224 -13.56 -4.34 -22.05
C ILE A 224 -14.16 -4.82 -23.38
N ARG A 225 -15.07 -5.81 -23.35
CA ARG A 225 -15.76 -6.31 -24.56
C ARG A 225 -16.68 -5.25 -25.18
N GLU A 226 -17.46 -4.55 -24.35
CA GLU A 226 -18.36 -3.47 -24.80
C GLU A 226 -17.61 -2.40 -25.63
N LEU A 227 -16.38 -2.07 -25.21
CA LEU A 227 -15.55 -1.04 -25.83
C LEU A 227 -14.57 -1.59 -26.88
N GLY A 228 -14.59 -2.90 -27.16
CA GLY A 228 -13.70 -3.54 -28.12
C GLY A 228 -12.22 -3.41 -27.76
N LEU A 229 -11.87 -3.56 -26.48
CA LEU A 229 -10.51 -3.35 -25.96
C LEU A 229 -9.73 -4.66 -25.74
N GLU A 230 -10.25 -5.82 -26.18
CA GLU A 230 -9.66 -7.14 -25.93
C GLU A 230 -8.26 -7.27 -26.50
N GLU A 231 -7.98 -6.67 -27.65
CA GLU A 231 -6.66 -6.67 -28.28
C GLU A 231 -5.67 -5.71 -27.61
N ASN A 232 -6.16 -4.78 -26.79
CA ASN A 232 -5.36 -3.76 -26.13
C ASN A 232 -4.99 -4.12 -24.68
N ILE A 233 -5.80 -4.94 -23.98
CA ILE A 233 -5.72 -5.19 -22.55
C ILE A 233 -5.42 -6.66 -22.27
N VAL A 234 -4.42 -6.91 -21.41
CA VAL A 234 -4.15 -8.24 -20.84
C VAL A 234 -4.47 -8.22 -19.35
N LEU A 235 -5.43 -9.07 -18.95
CA LEU A 235 -5.82 -9.26 -17.55
C LEU A 235 -5.02 -10.41 -16.94
N PHE A 236 -3.98 -10.12 -16.16
CA PHE A 236 -3.11 -11.13 -15.53
C PHE A 236 -3.74 -11.80 -14.30
N GLY A 237 -4.77 -11.18 -13.69
CA GLY A 237 -5.22 -11.61 -12.37
C GLY A 237 -4.18 -11.33 -11.28
N ASN A 238 -4.27 -12.07 -10.16
CA ASN A 238 -3.32 -11.93 -9.06
C ASN A 238 -1.96 -12.57 -9.40
N MET A 239 -0.91 -11.76 -9.44
CA MET A 239 0.47 -12.22 -9.58
C MET A 239 1.21 -12.13 -8.24
N LEU A 240 1.95 -13.17 -7.87
CA LEU A 240 2.83 -13.16 -6.69
C LEU A 240 4.05 -12.23 -6.89
N ASN A 241 4.53 -12.15 -8.11
CA ASN A 241 5.65 -11.31 -8.52
C ASN A 241 5.30 -10.52 -9.79
N PRO A 242 4.71 -9.31 -9.65
CA PRO A 242 4.33 -8.49 -10.79
C PRO A 242 5.47 -7.59 -11.30
N TYR A 243 6.63 -7.60 -10.64
CA TYR A 243 7.64 -6.57 -10.79
C TYR A 243 8.35 -6.58 -12.14
N LYS A 244 8.42 -7.75 -12.81
CA LYS A 244 8.95 -7.80 -14.18
C LYS A 244 8.01 -7.13 -15.16
N VAL A 245 6.71 -7.39 -15.07
CA VAL A 245 5.68 -6.71 -15.88
C VAL A 245 5.72 -5.21 -15.64
N LEU A 246 5.79 -4.80 -14.36
CA LEU A 246 5.90 -3.39 -13.98
C LEU A 246 7.14 -2.73 -14.57
N LYS A 247 8.32 -3.31 -14.36
CA LYS A 247 9.60 -2.78 -14.86
C LYS A 247 9.67 -2.69 -16.38
N SER A 248 8.94 -3.56 -17.09
CA SER A 248 8.90 -3.60 -18.55
C SER A 248 7.86 -2.65 -19.15
N SER A 249 7.05 -1.99 -18.33
CA SER A 249 6.04 -1.03 -18.77
C SER A 249 6.60 0.40 -18.81
N LYS A 250 6.06 1.24 -19.70
CA LYS A 250 6.55 2.62 -19.90
C LYS A 250 5.96 3.61 -18.91
N VAL A 251 4.74 3.37 -18.42
CA VAL A 251 4.02 4.22 -17.46
C VAL A 251 3.03 3.40 -16.64
N MET A 252 2.87 3.76 -15.37
CA MET A 252 1.85 3.19 -14.49
C MET A 252 0.67 4.14 -14.37
N ILE A 253 -0.56 3.61 -14.44
CA ILE A 253 -1.79 4.35 -14.17
C ILE A 253 -2.43 3.90 -12.86
N LEU A 254 -2.96 4.86 -12.08
CA LEU A 254 -3.79 4.64 -10.91
C LEU A 254 -5.05 5.50 -10.99
N THR A 255 -6.20 4.90 -10.71
CA THR A 255 -7.53 5.55 -10.83
C THR A 255 -8.27 5.63 -9.50
N SER A 256 -7.56 5.45 -8.39
CA SER A 256 -8.14 5.35 -7.06
C SER A 256 -8.90 6.61 -6.64
N ILE A 257 -9.98 6.42 -5.90
CA ILE A 257 -10.80 7.50 -5.32
C ILE A 257 -10.10 8.09 -4.09
N TYR A 258 -9.45 7.24 -3.30
CA TYR A 258 -8.59 7.64 -2.18
C TYR A 258 -7.51 6.59 -1.90
N GLU A 259 -6.38 7.05 -1.36
CA GLU A 259 -5.25 6.23 -0.91
C GLU A 259 -4.60 6.83 0.32
N GLY A 260 -4.03 5.98 1.16
CA GLY A 260 -3.05 6.42 2.17
C GLY A 260 -1.70 6.69 1.49
N THR A 261 -0.81 5.70 1.48
CA THR A 261 0.38 5.68 0.62
C THR A 261 0.29 4.42 -0.24
N PRO A 262 -0.08 4.53 -1.53
CA PRO A 262 -0.27 3.35 -2.38
C PRO A 262 1.06 2.64 -2.64
N MET A 263 1.19 1.41 -2.16
CA MET A 263 2.41 0.60 -2.29
C MET A 263 2.81 0.41 -3.76
N CYS A 264 1.85 0.22 -4.65
CA CYS A 264 2.11 0.05 -6.08
C CYS A 264 2.78 1.27 -6.73
N ALA A 265 2.52 2.49 -6.24
CA ALA A 265 3.23 3.67 -6.73
C ALA A 265 4.69 3.70 -6.24
N LEU A 266 4.96 3.26 -5.01
CA LEU A 266 6.33 3.09 -4.51
C LEU A 266 7.07 2.00 -5.30
N GLU A 267 6.38 0.92 -5.65
CA GLU A 267 6.90 -0.16 -6.50
C GLU A 267 7.23 0.34 -7.93
N ALA A 268 6.38 1.21 -8.50
CA ALA A 268 6.67 1.86 -9.78
C ALA A 268 7.91 2.74 -9.71
N ILE A 269 8.04 3.56 -8.66
CA ILE A 269 9.21 4.38 -8.40
C ILE A 269 10.48 3.52 -8.26
N ALA A 270 10.41 2.39 -7.53
CA ALA A 270 11.52 1.45 -7.40
C ALA A 270 11.93 0.82 -8.75
N CYS A 271 10.95 0.58 -9.63
CA CYS A 271 11.18 0.08 -10.99
C CYS A 271 11.54 1.19 -12.01
N ASN A 272 11.66 2.44 -11.57
CA ASN A 272 11.94 3.59 -12.41
C ASN A 272 10.84 3.86 -13.48
N VAL A 273 9.58 3.61 -13.13
CA VAL A 273 8.39 3.78 -13.98
C VAL A 273 7.61 5.01 -13.52
N PRO A 274 7.35 6.00 -14.42
CA PRO A 274 6.56 7.17 -14.09
C PRO A 274 5.11 6.81 -13.77
N VAL A 275 4.48 7.59 -12.88
CA VAL A 275 3.12 7.34 -12.42
C VAL A 275 2.18 8.45 -12.88
N VAL A 276 1.10 8.08 -13.56
CA VAL A 276 -0.03 8.96 -13.87
C VAL A 276 -1.22 8.51 -13.03
N SER A 277 -1.82 9.42 -12.27
CA SER A 277 -2.83 9.04 -11.27
C SER A 277 -3.90 10.09 -11.07
N THR A 278 -5.04 9.65 -10.55
CA THR A 278 -5.97 10.55 -9.85
C THR A 278 -5.26 11.29 -8.71
N ARG A 279 -5.74 12.48 -8.37
CA ARG A 279 -5.19 13.30 -7.28
C ARG A 279 -5.61 12.75 -5.92
N VAL A 280 -4.98 11.65 -5.51
CA VAL A 280 -5.17 11.08 -4.19
C VAL A 280 -4.12 11.59 -3.21
N ASP A 281 -4.56 11.86 -1.98
CA ASP A 281 -3.74 12.56 -0.97
C ASP A 281 -2.37 11.92 -0.75
N GLY A 282 -2.31 10.59 -0.70
CA GLY A 282 -1.06 9.85 -0.50
C GLY A 282 -0.04 10.00 -1.63
N LEU A 283 -0.47 10.45 -2.83
CA LEU A 283 0.42 10.62 -3.99
C LEU A 283 0.81 12.07 -4.24
N ILE A 284 0.03 13.06 -3.81
CA ILE A 284 0.27 14.47 -4.13
C ILE A 284 1.68 14.91 -3.69
N LYS A 285 2.12 14.48 -2.52
CA LYS A 285 3.46 14.79 -1.99
C LYS A 285 4.57 13.96 -2.62
N ILE A 286 4.24 12.73 -3.06
CA ILE A 286 5.23 11.81 -3.62
C ILE A 286 5.50 12.15 -5.09
N ILE A 287 4.44 12.25 -5.91
CA ILE A 287 4.58 12.37 -7.37
C ILE A 287 5.05 13.77 -7.79
N LYS A 288 4.62 14.81 -7.08
CA LYS A 288 4.90 16.20 -7.42
C LYS A 288 4.75 16.44 -8.92
N GLN A 289 3.69 17.13 -9.29
CA GLN A 289 3.24 17.34 -10.68
C GLN A 289 4.40 17.62 -11.65
N GLY A 290 4.57 16.75 -12.63
CA GLY A 290 5.61 16.88 -13.65
C GLY A 290 7.02 16.46 -13.23
N GLU A 291 7.27 16.05 -11.97
CA GLU A 291 8.60 15.57 -11.54
C GLU A 291 8.76 14.05 -11.69
N LEU A 292 7.83 13.28 -11.11
CA LEU A 292 7.86 11.81 -11.14
C LEU A 292 6.70 11.22 -11.97
N GLY A 293 5.82 12.08 -12.48
CA GLY A 293 4.64 11.73 -13.23
C GLY A 293 3.62 12.86 -13.20
N TYR A 294 2.33 12.52 -13.38
CA TYR A 294 1.27 13.51 -13.49
C TYR A 294 0.05 13.11 -12.66
N LEU A 295 -0.66 14.11 -12.15
CA LEU A 295 -1.86 13.94 -11.33
C LEU A 295 -3.01 14.77 -11.91
N SER A 296 -4.15 14.13 -12.18
CA SER A 296 -5.39 14.82 -12.57
C SER A 296 -6.62 14.06 -12.09
N ASN A 297 -7.75 14.75 -11.92
CA ASN A 297 -9.05 14.12 -11.70
C ASN A 297 -9.90 14.08 -12.98
N ASP A 298 -9.39 14.60 -14.08
CA ASP A 298 -10.01 14.57 -15.39
C ASP A 298 -9.48 13.36 -16.19
N ASN A 299 -10.39 12.59 -16.81
CA ASN A 299 -10.05 11.38 -17.55
C ASN A 299 -9.30 11.68 -18.87
N GLU A 300 -9.71 12.75 -19.55
CA GLU A 300 -9.07 13.19 -20.79
C GLU A 300 -7.63 13.65 -20.51
N GLU A 301 -7.44 14.46 -19.44
CA GLU A 301 -6.10 14.92 -19.06
C GLU A 301 -5.20 13.74 -18.66
N LEU A 302 -5.72 12.74 -17.91
CA LEU A 302 -4.95 11.53 -17.58
C LEU A 302 -4.53 10.77 -18.84
N ALA A 303 -5.46 10.56 -19.77
CA ALA A 303 -5.17 9.91 -21.06
C ALA A 303 -4.13 10.68 -21.86
N GLU A 304 -4.27 12.01 -21.96
CA GLU A 304 -3.32 12.89 -22.68
C GLU A 304 -1.91 12.83 -22.07
N LYS A 305 -1.79 12.87 -20.74
CA LYS A 305 -0.47 12.76 -20.07
C LYS A 305 0.18 11.39 -20.32
N ILE A 306 -0.60 10.32 -20.35
CA ILE A 306 -0.08 8.99 -20.67
C ILE A 306 0.41 8.96 -22.13
N VAL A 307 -0.41 9.34 -23.09
CA VAL A 307 -0.03 9.38 -24.51
C VAL A 307 1.19 10.28 -24.73
N TYR A 308 1.24 11.44 -24.09
CA TYR A 308 2.40 12.34 -24.14
C TYR A 308 3.69 11.64 -23.66
N ILE A 309 3.63 10.88 -22.56
CA ILE A 309 4.79 10.09 -22.08
C ILE A 309 5.16 9.01 -23.09
N LEU A 310 4.17 8.34 -23.72
CA LEU A 310 4.41 7.26 -24.68
C LEU A 310 5.08 7.76 -25.98
N GLU A 311 4.66 8.89 -26.48
CA GLU A 311 5.14 9.49 -27.74
C GLU A 311 6.43 10.31 -27.56
N ASN A 312 6.68 10.83 -26.33
CA ASN A 312 7.82 11.70 -26.06
C ASN A 312 8.92 11.00 -25.27
N GLU A 313 9.89 10.42 -25.98
CA GLU A 313 11.02 9.74 -25.37
C GLU A 313 11.89 10.67 -24.46
N LYS A 314 12.01 11.96 -24.83
CA LYS A 314 12.77 12.94 -24.02
C LYS A 314 12.09 13.13 -22.67
N GLU A 315 10.76 13.26 -22.67
CA GLU A 315 9.98 13.41 -21.44
C GLU A 315 10.08 12.14 -20.58
N ARG A 316 9.95 10.97 -21.16
CA ARG A 316 10.07 9.70 -20.46
C ARG A 316 11.44 9.55 -19.80
N LYS A 317 12.52 9.90 -20.52
CA LYS A 317 13.89 9.91 -19.98
C LYS A 317 14.06 10.92 -18.85
N ARG A 318 13.43 12.11 -18.96
CA ARG A 318 13.47 13.15 -17.94
C ARG A 318 12.81 12.68 -16.64
N LEU A 319 11.59 12.13 -16.75
CA LEU A 319 10.84 11.57 -15.61
C LEU A 319 11.64 10.42 -14.96
N SER A 320 12.15 9.48 -15.75
CA SER A 320 12.96 8.36 -15.29
C SER A 320 14.19 8.84 -14.47
N LYS A 321 14.93 9.83 -14.97
CA LYS A 321 16.09 10.42 -14.25
C LYS A 321 15.69 11.08 -12.92
N ASN A 322 14.53 11.72 -12.89
CA ASN A 322 14.01 12.32 -11.66
C ASN A 322 13.59 11.26 -10.66
N ILE A 323 12.92 10.19 -11.13
CA ILE A 323 12.50 9.05 -10.30
C ILE A 323 13.70 8.37 -9.68
N GLU A 324 14.76 8.11 -10.44
CA GLU A 324 16.01 7.51 -9.92
C GLU A 324 16.60 8.30 -8.76
N LYS A 325 16.60 9.63 -8.86
CA LYS A 325 17.08 10.51 -7.79
C LYS A 325 16.15 10.49 -6.57
N ALA A 326 14.84 10.58 -6.81
CA ALA A 326 13.84 10.65 -5.75
C ALA A 326 13.68 9.31 -5.01
N ASN A 327 13.88 8.17 -5.70
CA ASN A 327 13.76 6.84 -5.15
C ASN A 327 14.61 6.63 -3.89
N LYS A 328 15.83 7.20 -3.85
CA LYS A 328 16.75 7.12 -2.69
C LYS A 328 16.17 7.74 -1.42
N TYR A 329 15.24 8.67 -1.55
CA TYR A 329 14.60 9.35 -0.43
C TYR A 329 13.20 8.80 -0.14
N ILE A 330 12.45 8.44 -1.18
CA ILE A 330 11.09 7.92 -1.07
C ILE A 330 11.12 6.49 -0.54
N ASN A 331 11.96 5.63 -1.13
CA ASN A 331 12.09 4.22 -0.78
C ASN A 331 13.34 3.97 0.11
N ASN A 332 13.46 4.74 1.20
CA ASN A 332 14.54 4.59 2.17
C ASN A 332 14.12 3.66 3.32
N MET A 333 14.26 2.36 3.11
CA MET A 333 13.89 1.34 4.09
C MET A 333 14.72 1.44 5.37
N GLU A 334 16.02 1.75 5.27
CA GLU A 334 16.90 1.90 6.44
C GLU A 334 16.38 2.99 7.38
N LYS A 335 16.15 4.20 6.85
CA LYS A 335 15.60 5.32 7.63
C LYS A 335 14.23 4.98 8.23
N TYR A 336 13.38 4.29 7.47
CA TYR A 336 12.05 3.86 7.96
C TYR A 336 12.18 2.92 9.16
N ILE A 337 13.04 1.91 9.06
CA ILE A 337 13.28 0.95 10.14
C ILE A 337 13.96 1.60 11.34
N MET A 338 14.90 2.53 11.14
CA MET A 338 15.47 3.33 12.25
C MET A 338 14.36 4.06 13.02
N THR A 339 13.45 4.76 12.32
CA THR A 339 12.34 5.46 12.96
C THR A 339 11.42 4.49 13.73
N ILE A 340 11.11 3.32 13.17
CA ILE A 340 10.33 2.29 13.86
C ILE A 340 11.07 1.76 15.09
N SER A 341 12.38 1.56 15.01
CA SER A 341 13.21 1.11 16.14
C SER A 341 13.23 2.13 17.29
N GLU A 342 13.35 3.42 16.95
CA GLU A 342 13.24 4.52 17.93
C GLU A 342 11.87 4.54 18.61
N ILE A 343 10.79 4.31 17.85
CA ILE A 343 9.45 4.21 18.41
C ILE A 343 9.32 3.00 19.34
N TYR A 344 9.99 1.89 19.06
CA TYR A 344 9.96 0.71 19.93
C TYR A 344 10.83 0.87 21.18
N SER A 345 11.87 1.68 21.13
CA SER A 345 12.73 1.95 22.29
C SER A 345 12.01 2.63 23.43
#